data_04966353d2e1c3b2b2c0956061664785
#
_entry.id   04966353d2e1c3b2b2c0956061664785
#
_cell.length_a   1.000
_cell.length_b   1.000
_cell.length_c   1.000
_cell.angle_alpha   90.00
_cell.angle_beta   90.00
_cell.angle_gamma   90.00
#
_symmetry.space_group_name_H-M   'P 1'
#
loop_
_entity.id
_entity.type
_entity.pdbx_description
1 polymer ?
#
loop_
_entity_poly.entity_id
_entity_poly.type
_entity_poly.pdbx_seq_one_letter_code
_entity_poly.pdbx_strand_id
1 'polypeptide(L)'
;RALAPARLLVSGSAALPVPVFDGLAALSGHRPVERYGSTESLITLSTRVDGERRPGSVGLPLNGVRTRLRSEEGAEVAHDGESIGRLYVSSPTLFDGYLNRPDATAEVLSDDGWYHTGDVATIDGDGMHRIVGRESVDLIKSGGFRIGAGEVETVLLGHEGVREAAVIGAPDDDLGQHIVAFVVGDA
;
A
#
# COMPACT_ATOMS: atom_id res chain seq x y z
N ARG A 1 -23.19 -14.08 -7.43
CA ARG A 1 -23.41 -15.56 -7.47
C ARG A 1 -22.33 -16.32 -8.27
N ALA A 2 -21.76 -15.75 -9.35
CA ALA A 2 -20.73 -16.42 -10.15
C ALA A 2 -19.43 -16.72 -9.37
N LEU A 3 -19.09 -15.92 -8.37
CA LEU A 3 -17.88 -16.08 -7.56
C LEU A 3 -18.07 -17.00 -6.33
N ALA A 4 -19.29 -17.35 -5.95
CA ALA A 4 -19.56 -18.18 -4.77
C ALA A 4 -18.86 -19.54 -4.78
N PRO A 5 -18.71 -20.25 -5.93
CA PRO A 5 -17.98 -21.52 -5.98
C PRO A 5 -16.45 -21.36 -6.02
N ALA A 6 -15.91 -20.15 -6.05
CA ALA A 6 -14.46 -19.95 -6.02
C ALA A 6 -13.87 -20.48 -4.71
N ARG A 7 -12.70 -21.13 -4.78
CA ARG A 7 -11.99 -21.57 -3.58
C ARG A 7 -11.35 -20.39 -2.82
N LEU A 8 -10.92 -19.38 -3.54
CA LEU A 8 -10.22 -18.21 -3.00
C LEU A 8 -10.36 -17.02 -3.96
N LEU A 9 -10.57 -15.83 -3.42
CA LEU A 9 -10.42 -14.56 -4.13
C LEU A 9 -9.15 -13.89 -3.66
N VAL A 10 -8.33 -13.41 -4.58
CA VAL A 10 -7.04 -12.76 -4.29
C VAL A 10 -7.02 -11.40 -4.98
N SER A 11 -6.61 -10.36 -4.26
CA SER A 11 -6.35 -9.02 -4.79
C SER A 11 -4.88 -8.66 -4.63
N GLY A 12 -4.35 -7.93 -5.58
CA GLY A 12 -2.97 -7.41 -5.55
C GLY A 12 -2.70 -6.49 -6.73
N SER A 13 -1.50 -5.94 -6.80
CA SER A 13 -1.02 -4.97 -7.80
C SER A 13 -1.58 -3.55 -7.66
N ALA A 14 -2.67 -3.36 -6.93
CA ALA A 14 -3.22 -2.08 -6.50
C ALA A 14 -3.94 -2.26 -5.17
N ALA A 15 -4.16 -1.17 -4.45
CA ALA A 15 -4.98 -1.18 -3.23
C ALA A 15 -6.41 -1.61 -3.57
N LEU A 16 -6.99 -2.48 -2.74
CA LEU A 16 -8.41 -2.84 -2.85
C LEU A 16 -9.23 -1.88 -1.97
N PRO A 17 -10.10 -1.03 -2.56
CA PRO A 17 -10.93 -0.14 -1.77
C PRO A 17 -11.82 -0.93 -0.79
N VAL A 18 -11.93 -0.44 0.45
CA VAL A 18 -12.70 -1.10 1.51
C VAL A 18 -14.15 -1.39 1.08
N PRO A 19 -14.89 -0.45 0.43
CA PRO A 19 -16.24 -0.75 -0.05
C PRO A 19 -16.30 -1.90 -1.06
N VAL A 20 -15.26 -2.04 -1.90
CA VAL A 20 -15.17 -3.16 -2.87
C VAL A 20 -14.89 -4.47 -2.17
N PHE A 21 -13.99 -4.46 -1.16
CA PHE A 21 -13.72 -5.64 -0.32
C PHE A 21 -15.00 -6.14 0.35
N ASP A 22 -15.74 -5.24 1.01
CA ASP A 22 -16.97 -5.58 1.73
C ASP A 22 -18.09 -6.03 0.76
N GLY A 23 -18.21 -5.38 -0.39
CA GLY A 23 -19.13 -5.78 -1.45
C GLY A 23 -18.84 -7.20 -1.99
N LEU A 24 -17.57 -7.52 -2.23
CA LEU A 24 -17.14 -8.87 -2.63
C LEU A 24 -17.49 -9.89 -1.55
N ALA A 25 -17.21 -9.59 -0.29
CA ALA A 25 -17.54 -10.45 0.84
C ALA A 25 -19.04 -10.72 0.94
N ALA A 26 -19.86 -9.67 0.85
CA ALA A 26 -21.33 -9.77 0.93
C ALA A 26 -21.92 -10.58 -0.26
N LEU A 27 -21.41 -10.37 -1.49
CA LEU A 27 -21.96 -11.00 -2.69
C LEU A 27 -21.49 -12.45 -2.91
N SER A 28 -20.28 -12.79 -2.48
CA SER A 28 -19.67 -14.10 -2.75
C SER A 28 -19.55 -15.00 -1.53
N GLY A 29 -19.60 -14.43 -0.32
CA GLY A 29 -19.26 -15.13 0.92
C GLY A 29 -17.75 -15.25 1.17
N HIS A 30 -16.91 -14.72 0.28
CA HIS A 30 -15.45 -14.77 0.39
C HIS A 30 -14.87 -13.42 0.74
N ARG A 31 -14.14 -13.33 1.84
CA ARG A 31 -13.26 -12.17 2.12
C ARG A 31 -11.99 -12.33 1.28
N PRO A 32 -11.64 -11.37 0.42
CA PRO A 32 -10.44 -11.47 -0.41
C PRO A 32 -9.16 -11.63 0.41
N VAL A 33 -8.20 -12.36 -0.12
CA VAL A 33 -6.80 -12.33 0.33
C VAL A 33 -6.13 -11.16 -0.38
N GLU A 34 -5.67 -10.18 0.39
CA GLU A 34 -4.86 -9.10 -0.15
C GLU A 34 -3.38 -9.45 -0.05
N ARG A 35 -2.61 -9.07 -1.06
CA ARG A 35 -1.18 -9.32 -1.13
C ARG A 35 -0.44 -8.16 -1.77
N TYR A 36 0.84 -8.01 -1.39
CA TYR A 36 1.72 -6.99 -1.92
C TYR A 36 3.04 -7.62 -2.37
N GLY A 37 3.60 -7.02 -3.40
CA GLY A 37 4.90 -7.32 -3.95
C GLY A 37 5.15 -6.58 -5.24
N SER A 38 6.33 -6.75 -5.79
CA SER A 38 6.78 -6.12 -7.03
C SER A 38 7.56 -7.12 -7.88
N THR A 39 7.96 -6.73 -9.08
CA THR A 39 8.83 -7.54 -9.94
C THR A 39 10.18 -7.81 -9.25
N GLU A 40 10.69 -6.84 -8.50
CA GLU A 40 11.97 -6.90 -7.81
C GLU A 40 11.98 -7.83 -6.59
N SER A 41 10.81 -8.10 -6.01
CA SER A 41 10.72 -8.82 -4.74
C SER A 41 9.79 -10.01 -4.75
N LEU A 42 9.04 -10.22 -5.82
CA LEU A 42 7.89 -11.12 -5.91
C LEU A 42 6.84 -10.76 -4.83
N ILE A 43 6.09 -11.74 -4.33
CA ILE A 43 5.12 -11.51 -3.25
C ILE A 43 5.86 -11.52 -1.92
N THR A 44 5.77 -10.43 -1.18
CA THR A 44 6.45 -10.26 0.11
C THR A 44 5.49 -10.21 1.30
N LEU A 45 4.31 -9.62 1.12
CA LEU A 45 3.29 -9.53 2.14
C LEU A 45 1.99 -10.20 1.67
N SER A 46 1.27 -10.82 2.59
CA SER A 46 -0.06 -11.38 2.30
C SER A 46 -0.88 -11.53 3.58
N THR A 47 -2.18 -11.26 3.49
CA THR A 47 -3.13 -11.80 4.46
C THR A 47 -3.19 -13.32 4.31
N ARG A 48 -3.45 -14.03 5.40
CA ARG A 48 -3.47 -15.51 5.41
C ARG A 48 -4.84 -16.06 5.00
N VAL A 49 -4.82 -17.24 4.37
CA VAL A 49 -6.06 -17.93 3.97
C VAL A 49 -6.87 -18.38 5.19
N ASP A 50 -6.17 -18.77 6.24
CA ASP A 50 -6.68 -19.27 7.52
C ASP A 50 -6.61 -18.24 8.65
N GLY A 51 -6.21 -16.98 8.33
CA GLY A 51 -6.04 -15.91 9.29
C GLY A 51 -7.01 -14.75 9.10
N GLU A 52 -6.80 -13.71 9.91
CA GLU A 52 -7.55 -12.47 9.79
C GLU A 52 -7.28 -11.78 8.46
N ARG A 53 -8.34 -11.24 7.85
CA ARG A 53 -8.29 -10.44 6.62
C ARG A 53 -8.95 -9.11 6.89
N ARG A 54 -8.14 -8.10 7.21
CA ARG A 54 -8.59 -6.72 7.46
C ARG A 54 -8.64 -5.98 6.13
N PRO A 55 -9.78 -5.38 5.76
CA PRO A 55 -9.89 -4.57 4.54
C PRO A 55 -8.80 -3.49 4.49
N GLY A 56 -8.15 -3.35 3.34
CA GLY A 56 -7.07 -2.38 3.15
C GLY A 56 -5.72 -2.77 3.75
N SER A 57 -5.61 -3.96 4.37
CA SER A 57 -4.34 -4.50 4.84
C SER A 57 -3.82 -5.57 3.89
N VAL A 58 -2.56 -5.45 3.50
CA VAL A 58 -1.86 -6.48 2.70
C VAL A 58 -1.25 -7.58 3.56
N GLY A 59 -1.48 -7.55 4.87
CA GLY A 59 -1.15 -8.63 5.79
C GLY A 59 0.26 -8.60 6.35
N LEU A 60 0.77 -9.78 6.63
CA LEU A 60 2.05 -10.03 7.29
C LEU A 60 3.14 -10.42 6.29
N PRO A 61 4.42 -10.22 6.65
CA PRO A 61 5.53 -10.77 5.87
C PRO A 61 5.41 -12.27 5.67
N LEU A 62 5.74 -12.73 4.46
CA LEU A 62 5.85 -14.15 4.16
C LEU A 62 7.09 -14.76 4.86
N ASN A 63 7.16 -16.09 4.91
CA ASN A 63 8.29 -16.77 5.54
C ASN A 63 9.62 -16.37 4.88
N GLY A 64 10.57 -15.96 5.69
CA GLY A 64 11.88 -15.49 5.22
C GLY A 64 11.92 -14.02 4.78
N VAL A 65 10.78 -13.35 4.72
CA VAL A 65 10.69 -11.92 4.42
C VAL A 65 10.79 -11.11 5.71
N ARG A 66 11.58 -10.05 5.67
CA ARG A 66 11.67 -9.03 6.71
C ARG A 66 11.29 -7.69 6.12
N THR A 67 10.65 -6.85 6.93
CA THR A 67 10.26 -5.49 6.56
C THR A 67 10.74 -4.50 7.60
N ARG A 68 10.96 -3.27 7.21
CA ARG A 68 11.18 -2.14 8.11
C ARG A 68 10.61 -0.87 7.51
N LEU A 69 10.19 0.05 8.38
CA LEU A 69 9.80 1.39 7.99
C LEU A 69 10.88 2.39 8.42
N ARG A 70 11.21 3.33 7.53
CA ARG A 70 12.15 4.41 7.80
C ARG A 70 11.54 5.76 7.47
N SER A 71 11.86 6.79 8.26
CA SER A 71 11.57 8.18 7.93
C SER A 71 12.45 8.64 6.75
N GLU A 72 12.25 9.87 6.27
CA GLU A 72 13.12 10.47 5.24
C GLU A 72 14.56 10.59 5.71
N GLU A 73 14.77 10.83 7.01
CA GLU A 73 16.07 10.96 7.66
C GLU A 73 16.69 9.59 8.01
N GLY A 74 15.99 8.49 7.70
CA GLY A 74 16.45 7.13 7.94
C GLY A 74 16.19 6.58 9.36
N ALA A 75 15.48 7.33 10.22
CA ALA A 75 15.09 6.86 11.55
C ALA A 75 14.02 5.76 11.48
N GLU A 76 13.94 4.94 12.53
CA GLU A 76 12.85 3.96 12.64
C GLU A 76 11.51 4.64 12.86
N VAL A 77 10.46 4.08 12.22
CA VAL A 77 9.09 4.55 12.33
C VAL A 77 8.31 3.60 13.24
N ALA A 78 7.44 4.15 14.09
CA ALA A 78 6.63 3.37 15.01
C ALA A 78 5.66 2.42 14.28
N HIS A 79 5.42 1.26 14.87
CA HIS A 79 4.42 0.28 14.41
C HIS A 79 3.12 0.50 15.20
N ASP A 80 2.45 1.62 14.94
CA ASP A 80 1.22 2.07 15.61
C ASP A 80 -0.01 2.04 14.70
N GLY A 81 0.18 1.63 13.43
CA GLY A 81 -0.88 1.61 12.42
C GLY A 81 -1.13 2.97 11.73
N GLU A 82 -0.54 4.05 12.24
CA GLU A 82 -0.77 5.43 11.79
C GLU A 82 0.48 6.08 11.20
N SER A 83 1.64 5.85 11.82
CA SER A 83 2.91 6.44 11.41
C SER A 83 3.36 5.91 10.05
N ILE A 84 3.47 6.82 9.06
CA ILE A 84 3.85 6.47 7.69
C ILE A 84 5.37 6.48 7.54
N GLY A 85 5.92 5.40 6.98
CA GLY A 85 7.34 5.27 6.67
C GLY A 85 7.59 4.69 5.29
N ARG A 86 8.81 4.91 4.77
CA ARG A 86 9.34 4.25 3.58
C ARG A 86 9.48 2.77 3.84
N LEU A 87 8.88 1.95 2.98
CA LEU A 87 8.92 0.51 3.12
C LEU A 87 10.21 -0.06 2.51
N TYR A 88 10.96 -0.77 3.34
CA TYR A 88 12.10 -1.59 2.92
C TYR A 88 11.79 -3.06 3.13
N VAL A 89 12.23 -3.88 2.20
CA VAL A 89 12.04 -5.34 2.21
C VAL A 89 13.38 -6.04 2.11
N SER A 90 13.59 -7.08 2.91
CA SER A 90 14.69 -8.04 2.76
C SER A 90 14.08 -9.42 2.61
N SER A 91 14.43 -10.12 1.52
CA SER A 91 13.81 -11.38 1.13
C SER A 91 14.79 -12.24 0.32
N PRO A 92 14.72 -13.57 0.43
CA PRO A 92 15.48 -14.46 -0.45
C PRO A 92 15.01 -14.42 -1.91
N THR A 93 13.91 -13.74 -2.21
CA THR A 93 13.33 -13.60 -3.55
C THR A 93 13.60 -12.24 -4.18
N LEU A 94 14.49 -11.44 -3.60
CA LEU A 94 14.90 -10.18 -4.24
C LEU A 94 15.62 -10.46 -5.56
N PHE A 95 15.42 -9.58 -6.52
CA PHE A 95 16.13 -9.60 -7.80
C PHE A 95 17.63 -9.33 -7.61
N ASP A 96 18.45 -9.72 -8.59
CA ASP A 96 19.89 -9.44 -8.58
C ASP A 96 20.21 -8.01 -9.01
N GLY A 97 19.28 -7.36 -9.70
CA GLY A 97 19.42 -5.98 -10.18
C GLY A 97 18.71 -5.71 -11.50
N TYR A 98 18.73 -4.46 -11.91
CA TYR A 98 18.20 -4.02 -13.21
C TYR A 98 19.22 -4.28 -14.32
N LEU A 99 18.78 -4.94 -15.39
CA LEU A 99 19.65 -5.31 -16.53
C LEU A 99 20.31 -4.07 -17.13
N ASN A 100 21.65 -4.09 -17.19
CA ASN A 100 22.50 -3.00 -17.70
C ASN A 100 22.30 -1.65 -16.98
N ARG A 101 21.79 -1.67 -15.74
CA ARG A 101 21.56 -0.46 -14.95
C ARG A 101 22.09 -0.64 -13.50
N PRO A 102 23.43 -0.78 -13.35
CA PRO A 102 24.01 -0.91 -12.00
C PRO A 102 23.79 0.33 -11.12
N ASP A 103 23.74 1.52 -11.72
CA ASP A 103 23.40 2.78 -11.08
C ASP A 103 22.01 2.73 -10.42
N ALA A 104 20.99 2.40 -11.19
CA ALA A 104 19.62 2.27 -10.69
C ALA A 104 19.45 1.12 -9.68
N THR A 105 20.23 0.06 -9.81
CA THR A 105 20.26 -1.03 -8.84
C THR A 105 20.81 -0.56 -7.49
N ALA A 106 21.93 0.18 -7.50
CA ALA A 106 22.55 0.70 -6.28
C ALA A 106 21.67 1.75 -5.55
N GLU A 107 20.78 2.44 -6.27
CA GLU A 107 19.83 3.38 -5.67
C GLU A 107 18.77 2.68 -4.80
N VAL A 108 18.40 1.44 -5.14
CA VAL A 108 17.27 0.75 -4.50
C VAL A 108 17.69 -0.48 -3.69
N LEU A 109 18.81 -1.10 -4.00
CA LEU A 109 19.29 -2.31 -3.31
C LEU A 109 20.57 -1.98 -2.54
N SER A 110 20.47 -2.02 -1.21
CA SER A 110 21.60 -1.73 -0.33
C SER A 110 22.51 -2.96 -0.14
N ASP A 111 23.80 -2.73 0.18
CA ASP A 111 24.80 -3.79 0.38
C ASP A 111 24.44 -4.75 1.53
N ASP A 112 23.62 -4.32 2.49
CA ASP A 112 23.12 -5.14 3.59
C ASP A 112 21.85 -5.94 3.26
N GLY A 113 21.45 -5.97 1.97
CA GLY A 113 20.37 -6.80 1.43
C GLY A 113 18.97 -6.27 1.67
N TRP A 114 18.82 -4.94 1.79
CA TRP A 114 17.51 -4.30 1.84
C TRP A 114 17.17 -3.62 0.51
N TYR A 115 15.99 -3.88 0.05
CA TYR A 115 15.39 -3.26 -1.12
C TYR A 115 14.48 -2.10 -0.69
N HIS A 116 14.76 -0.90 -1.17
CA HIS A 116 13.88 0.26 -1.06
C HIS A 116 12.78 0.17 -2.11
N THR A 117 11.57 -0.11 -1.70
CA THR A 117 10.46 -0.41 -2.62
C THR A 117 9.95 0.81 -3.38
N GLY A 118 10.22 2.03 -2.87
CA GLY A 118 9.61 3.27 -3.34
C GLY A 118 8.17 3.45 -2.88
N ASP A 119 7.67 2.53 -2.07
CA ASP A 119 6.35 2.63 -1.46
C ASP A 119 6.45 3.11 -0.01
N VAL A 120 5.39 3.74 0.47
CA VAL A 120 5.19 4.11 1.87
C VAL A 120 4.08 3.27 2.47
N ALA A 121 4.25 2.93 3.74
CA ALA A 121 3.34 2.03 4.44
C ALA A 121 3.21 2.41 5.92
N THR A 122 2.19 1.86 6.56
CA THR A 122 2.08 1.76 8.03
C THR A 122 2.16 0.29 8.44
N ILE A 123 2.61 0.04 9.68
CA ILE A 123 2.59 -1.28 10.32
C ILE A 123 1.89 -1.11 11.66
N ASP A 124 0.92 -1.95 11.97
CA ASP A 124 0.25 -1.91 13.27
C ASP A 124 0.95 -2.78 14.32
N GLY A 125 0.43 -2.75 15.57
CA GLY A 125 0.97 -3.51 16.68
C GLY A 125 0.92 -5.03 16.52
N ASP A 126 0.11 -5.55 15.60
CA ASP A 126 0.03 -6.98 15.23
C ASP A 126 0.98 -7.32 14.06
N GLY A 127 1.69 -6.33 13.53
CA GLY A 127 2.59 -6.46 12.39
C GLY A 127 1.90 -6.43 11.02
N MET A 128 0.60 -6.13 10.96
CA MET A 128 -0.13 -6.02 9.70
C MET A 128 0.25 -4.75 8.95
N HIS A 129 0.52 -4.88 7.66
CA HIS A 129 0.93 -3.79 6.80
C HIS A 129 -0.23 -3.22 6.01
N ARG A 130 -0.25 -1.89 5.87
CA ARG A 130 -1.10 -1.17 4.93
C ARG A 130 -0.21 -0.33 4.02
N ILE A 131 -0.34 -0.54 2.71
CA ILE A 131 0.35 0.28 1.72
C ILE A 131 -0.44 1.59 1.55
N VAL A 132 0.23 2.70 1.80
CA VAL A 132 -0.37 4.04 1.69
C VAL A 132 -0.28 4.52 0.25
N GLY A 133 0.80 4.18 -0.47
CA GLY A 133 0.98 4.51 -1.88
C GLY A 133 2.46 4.60 -2.27
N ARG A 134 2.73 5.13 -3.47
CA ARG A 134 4.06 5.48 -3.94
C ARG A 134 4.53 6.77 -3.30
N GLU A 135 5.74 6.79 -2.75
CA GLU A 135 6.33 7.99 -2.13
C GLU A 135 6.38 9.19 -3.09
N SER A 136 6.68 8.92 -4.36
CA SER A 136 6.90 9.98 -5.36
C SER A 136 5.61 10.58 -5.95
N VAL A 137 4.46 9.90 -5.83
CA VAL A 137 3.21 10.27 -6.53
C VAL A 137 2.04 10.38 -5.57
N ASP A 138 1.87 9.39 -4.67
CA ASP A 138 0.64 9.24 -3.89
C ASP A 138 0.75 9.86 -2.50
N LEU A 139 1.96 10.26 -2.08
CA LEU A 139 2.18 10.90 -0.78
C LEU A 139 2.09 12.42 -0.90
N ILE A 140 1.03 12.99 -0.38
CA ILE A 140 0.80 14.45 -0.35
C ILE A 140 1.42 15.01 0.93
N LYS A 141 2.26 16.03 0.79
CA LYS A 141 2.91 16.73 1.91
C LYS A 141 2.22 18.08 2.12
N SER A 142 1.29 18.16 3.06
CA SER A 142 0.45 19.34 3.31
C SER A 142 0.57 19.79 4.75
N GLY A 143 1.04 21.01 4.98
CA GLY A 143 1.13 21.62 6.31
C GLY A 143 1.94 20.81 7.33
N GLY A 144 2.96 20.07 6.88
CA GLY A 144 3.78 19.17 7.71
C GLY A 144 3.19 17.75 7.88
N PHE A 145 1.99 17.51 7.39
CA PHE A 145 1.38 16.17 7.39
C PHE A 145 1.76 15.40 6.12
N ARG A 146 1.84 14.07 6.27
CA ARG A 146 1.98 13.11 5.17
C ARG A 146 0.64 12.41 4.99
N ILE A 147 0.02 12.58 3.84
CA ILE A 147 -1.33 12.14 3.56
C ILE A 147 -1.29 11.25 2.33
N GLY A 148 -1.78 10.03 2.45
CA GLY A 148 -1.93 9.14 1.31
C GLY A 148 -3.13 9.56 0.46
N ALA A 149 -2.92 9.82 -0.83
CA ALA A 149 -4.00 10.15 -1.76
C ALA A 149 -5.08 9.06 -1.74
N GLY A 150 -4.69 7.79 -1.77
CA GLY A 150 -5.60 6.64 -1.71
C GLY A 150 -6.43 6.54 -0.42
N GLU A 151 -5.96 7.11 0.69
CA GLU A 151 -6.76 7.15 1.93
C GLU A 151 -7.94 8.13 1.77
N VAL A 152 -7.69 9.29 1.20
CA VAL A 152 -8.73 10.29 0.92
C VAL A 152 -9.71 9.74 -0.14
N GLU A 153 -9.20 9.11 -1.20
CA GLU A 153 -10.01 8.46 -2.23
C GLU A 153 -10.94 7.39 -1.64
N THR A 154 -10.42 6.57 -0.72
CA THR A 154 -11.20 5.52 -0.03
C THR A 154 -12.37 6.10 0.75
N VAL A 155 -12.15 7.21 1.45
CA VAL A 155 -13.21 7.90 2.19
C VAL A 155 -14.26 8.48 1.24
N LEU A 156 -13.82 9.13 0.15
CA LEU A 156 -14.71 9.67 -0.87
C LEU A 156 -15.56 8.59 -1.53
N LEU A 157 -14.95 7.45 -1.89
CA LEU A 157 -15.65 6.30 -2.48
C LEU A 157 -16.63 5.61 -1.51
N GLY A 158 -16.54 5.88 -0.21
CA GLY A 158 -17.53 5.46 0.77
C GLY A 158 -18.84 6.25 0.73
N HIS A 159 -18.87 7.39 0.05
CA HIS A 159 -20.07 8.21 -0.10
C HIS A 159 -20.95 7.67 -1.24
N GLU A 160 -22.26 7.49 -1.00
CA GLU A 160 -23.21 6.87 -1.95
C GLU A 160 -23.32 7.59 -3.32
N GLY A 161 -23.07 8.90 -3.33
CA GLY A 161 -23.10 9.70 -4.55
C GLY A 161 -21.76 9.74 -5.32
N VAL A 162 -20.73 9.01 -4.88
CA VAL A 162 -19.40 9.01 -5.50
C VAL A 162 -19.13 7.67 -6.18
N ARG A 163 -18.87 7.69 -7.49
CA ARG A 163 -18.54 6.50 -8.27
C ARG A 163 -17.03 6.34 -8.48
N GLU A 164 -16.36 7.46 -8.73
CA GLU A 164 -14.91 7.49 -8.93
C GLU A 164 -14.31 8.69 -8.19
N ALA A 165 -13.13 8.53 -7.65
CA ALA A 165 -12.37 9.60 -7.02
C ALA A 165 -10.90 9.48 -7.40
N ALA A 166 -10.26 10.63 -7.65
CA ALA A 166 -8.82 10.73 -7.78
C ALA A 166 -8.33 11.93 -6.97
N VAL A 167 -7.27 11.73 -6.19
CA VAL A 167 -6.74 12.75 -5.29
C VAL A 167 -5.28 13.03 -5.61
N ILE A 168 -4.93 14.31 -5.66
CA ILE A 168 -3.55 14.76 -5.90
C ILE A 168 -3.16 15.86 -4.90
N GLY A 169 -1.86 16.04 -4.70
CA GLY A 169 -1.30 17.25 -4.09
C GLY A 169 -1.02 18.29 -5.16
N ALA A 170 -1.67 19.45 -5.09
CA ALA A 170 -1.33 20.59 -5.93
C ALA A 170 -0.39 21.53 -5.16
N PRO A 171 0.56 22.22 -5.84
CA PRO A 171 1.46 23.16 -5.18
C PRO A 171 0.71 24.26 -4.41
N ASP A 172 1.22 24.60 -3.22
CA ASP A 172 0.67 25.63 -2.34
C ASP A 172 1.81 26.33 -1.62
N ASP A 173 1.80 27.65 -1.61
CA ASP A 173 2.90 28.48 -1.08
C ASP A 173 3.02 28.38 0.46
N ASP A 174 1.91 28.14 1.17
CA ASP A 174 1.88 28.08 2.64
C ASP A 174 2.00 26.63 3.15
N LEU A 175 1.32 25.69 2.49
CA LEU A 175 1.23 24.30 2.91
C LEU A 175 2.24 23.36 2.23
N GLY A 176 2.95 23.86 1.20
CA GLY A 176 3.76 23.05 0.28
C GLY A 176 2.88 22.37 -0.78
N GLN A 177 1.86 21.64 -0.36
CA GLN A 177 0.81 21.12 -1.22
C GLN A 177 -0.55 21.26 -0.55
N HIS A 178 -1.60 21.57 -1.32
CA HIS A 178 -2.99 21.40 -0.89
C HIS A 178 -3.62 20.19 -1.58
N ILE A 179 -4.60 19.58 -0.92
CA ILE A 179 -5.27 18.38 -1.42
C ILE A 179 -6.34 18.79 -2.43
N VAL A 180 -6.30 18.20 -3.62
CA VAL A 180 -7.32 18.35 -4.66
C VAL A 180 -7.93 17.01 -4.97
N ALA A 181 -9.26 16.92 -4.89
CA ALA A 181 -10.01 15.73 -5.24
C ALA A 181 -10.83 15.98 -6.52
N PHE A 182 -10.71 15.06 -7.47
CA PHE A 182 -11.57 14.96 -8.64
C PHE A 182 -12.57 13.84 -8.41
N VAL A 183 -13.86 14.14 -8.55
CA VAL A 183 -14.92 13.20 -8.19
C VAL A 183 -15.89 13.05 -9.35
N VAL A 184 -16.23 11.81 -9.67
CA VAL A 184 -17.35 11.46 -10.58
C VAL A 184 -18.48 10.92 -9.74
N GLY A 185 -19.64 11.56 -9.84
CA GLY A 185 -20.85 11.19 -9.10
C GLY A 185 -22.06 11.01 -10.01
N ASP A 186 -23.16 10.58 -9.42
CA ASP A 186 -24.46 10.60 -10.09
C ASP A 186 -25.03 12.03 -10.04
N ALA A 187 -25.57 12.51 -11.20
CA ALA A 187 -26.15 13.82 -11.36
C ALA A 187 -27.55 13.89 -10.72
#